data_92bbcdee2a98833d9dc4b2db343894af
#
_entry.id   92bbcdee2a98833d9dc4b2db343894af
#
_cell.length_a   1.000
_cell.length_b   1.000
_cell.length_c   1.000
_cell.angle_alpha   90.00
_cell.angle_beta   90.00
_cell.angle_gamma   90.00
#
_symmetry.space_group_name_H-M   'P 1'
#
loop_
_entity.id
_entity.type
_entity.pdbx_description
1 polymer ?
#
loop_
_entity_poly.entity_id
_entity_poly.type
_entity_poly.pdbx_seq_one_letter_code
_entity_poly.pdbx_strand_id
1 'polypeptide(L)'
;MNKVTPFLWFDTQAEEAMNLYVSVFKNSKVLSVNRAGGRVVSVSFFVNCETQDEVDDYWEKLIAAGGEPSRCGWLKDKFGLSWQIIPSALMRLMSDPDPAKSQAVVQAMLKMDKIIIADLEKAHAT
;
A
#
# COMPACT_ATOMS: atom_id res chain seq x y z
N MET A 1 -9.15 10.75 -4.95
CA MET A 1 -8.10 10.43 -3.94
C MET A 1 -6.82 11.15 -4.32
N ASN A 2 -6.09 11.67 -3.36
CA ASN A 2 -4.77 12.23 -3.63
C ASN A 2 -3.81 11.13 -4.08
N LYS A 3 -2.89 11.47 -5.00
CA LYS A 3 -1.92 10.52 -5.56
C LYS A 3 -1.00 9.95 -4.49
N VAL A 4 -0.55 10.78 -3.57
CA VAL A 4 0.32 10.40 -2.46
C VAL A 4 -0.39 10.68 -1.16
N THR A 5 -0.53 9.65 -0.35
CA THR A 5 -1.07 9.75 1.01
C THR A 5 0.01 9.30 1.99
N PRO A 6 0.40 10.15 2.94
CA PRO A 6 1.33 9.75 4.00
C PRO A 6 0.73 8.63 4.85
N PHE A 7 1.56 7.66 5.18
CA PHE A 7 1.19 6.56 6.05
C PHE A 7 2.18 6.53 7.21
N LEU A 8 1.77 7.02 8.38
CA LEU A 8 2.64 7.23 9.53
C LEU A 8 2.54 6.06 10.51
N TRP A 9 3.67 5.56 10.93
CA TRP A 9 3.79 4.50 11.91
C TRP A 9 4.55 5.00 13.14
N PHE A 10 4.11 4.61 14.33
CA PHE A 10 4.70 5.01 15.60
C PHE A 10 4.94 3.78 16.47
N ASP A 11 5.91 3.83 17.35
CA ASP A 11 6.18 2.70 18.25
C ASP A 11 5.03 2.40 19.21
N THR A 12 4.48 3.44 19.85
CA THR A 12 3.40 3.29 20.84
C THR A 12 2.33 4.37 20.76
N GLN A 13 2.56 5.45 20.03
CA GLN A 13 1.76 6.69 20.07
C GLN A 13 0.90 6.89 18.81
N ALA A 14 0.73 5.87 17.97
CA ALA A 14 0.00 5.99 16.70
C ALA A 14 -1.44 6.45 16.90
N GLU A 15 -2.13 5.90 17.90
CA GLU A 15 -3.52 6.23 18.21
C GLU A 15 -3.67 7.66 18.76
N GLU A 16 -2.75 8.07 19.61
CA GLU A 16 -2.68 9.43 20.14
C GLU A 16 -2.40 10.46 19.02
N ALA A 17 -1.43 10.16 18.15
CA ALA A 17 -1.11 10.99 16.99
C ALA A 17 -2.28 11.07 16.00
N MET A 18 -2.93 9.96 15.72
CA MET A 18 -4.14 9.89 14.89
C MET A 18 -5.24 10.81 15.44
N ASN A 19 -5.56 10.70 16.73
CA ASN A 19 -6.59 11.51 17.38
C ASN A 19 -6.23 13.00 17.34
N LEU A 20 -4.96 13.34 17.57
CA LEU A 20 -4.49 14.72 17.43
C LEU A 20 -4.71 15.23 16.01
N TYR A 21 -4.28 14.48 14.99
CA TYR A 21 -4.36 14.92 13.60
C TYR A 21 -5.81 15.11 13.13
N VAL A 22 -6.71 14.19 13.45
CA VAL A 22 -8.13 14.39 13.08
C VAL A 22 -8.81 15.49 13.87
N SER A 23 -8.28 15.87 15.03
CA SER A 23 -8.78 17.02 15.79
C SER A 23 -8.33 18.36 15.22
N VAL A 24 -7.14 18.40 14.63
CA VAL A 24 -6.52 19.63 14.08
C VAL A 24 -6.97 19.90 12.64
N PHE A 25 -7.01 18.87 11.81
CA PHE A 25 -7.31 19.01 10.38
C PHE A 25 -8.79 18.80 10.11
N LYS A 26 -9.49 19.86 9.71
CA LYS A 26 -10.89 19.78 9.24
C LYS A 26 -10.98 18.88 8.01
N ASN A 27 -12.07 18.14 7.88
CA ASN A 27 -12.31 17.18 6.77
C ASN A 27 -11.35 15.99 6.74
N SER A 28 -10.67 15.69 7.83
CA SER A 28 -9.90 14.47 8.01
C SER A 28 -10.75 13.36 8.62
N LYS A 29 -10.43 12.12 8.28
CA LYS A 29 -11.06 10.95 8.88
C LYS A 29 -10.07 9.79 8.96
N VAL A 30 -10.25 8.95 9.96
CA VAL A 30 -9.54 7.69 10.07
C VAL A 30 -10.14 6.72 9.06
N LEU A 31 -9.32 6.18 8.16
CA LEU A 31 -9.73 5.17 7.19
C LEU A 31 -9.63 3.76 7.75
N SER A 32 -8.54 3.48 8.44
CA SER A 32 -8.33 2.19 9.09
C SER A 32 -7.31 2.32 10.22
N VAL A 33 -7.39 1.41 11.17
CA VAL A 33 -6.40 1.26 12.25
C VAL A 33 -5.92 -0.19 12.24
N ASN A 34 -4.66 -0.42 11.90
CA ASN A 34 -4.05 -1.72 11.92
C ASN A 34 -3.15 -1.87 13.14
N ARG A 35 -3.37 -2.91 13.91
CA ARG A 35 -2.58 -3.24 15.11
C ARG A 35 -1.87 -4.57 14.91
N ALA A 36 -0.56 -4.59 15.06
CA ALA A 36 0.24 -5.81 15.03
C ALA A 36 0.98 -5.96 16.36
N GLY A 37 0.57 -6.91 17.19
CA GLY A 37 1.21 -7.22 18.46
C GLY A 37 1.36 -6.04 19.42
N GLY A 38 0.49 -5.03 19.34
CA GLY A 38 0.53 -3.83 20.17
C GLY A 38 1.60 -2.79 19.80
N ARG A 39 2.33 -3.01 18.70
CA ARG A 39 3.38 -2.09 18.23
C ARG A 39 3.14 -1.65 16.79
N VAL A 40 3.46 -0.41 16.51
CA VAL A 40 3.40 0.23 15.19
C VAL A 40 4.81 0.71 14.83
N VAL A 41 5.31 0.41 13.63
CA VAL A 41 6.77 0.32 13.43
C VAL A 41 7.37 1.12 12.28
N SER A 42 6.65 1.91 11.44
CA SER A 42 7.34 2.73 10.43
C SER A 42 6.47 3.77 9.72
N VAL A 43 7.10 4.68 8.98
CA VAL A 43 6.45 5.61 8.03
C VAL A 43 6.55 5.01 6.64
N SER A 44 5.46 5.01 5.89
CA SER A 44 5.48 4.74 4.46
C SER A 44 4.57 5.72 3.71
N PHE A 45 4.90 6.01 2.45
CA PHE A 45 4.00 6.73 1.56
C PHE A 45 3.22 5.76 0.69
N PHE A 46 1.91 5.96 0.67
CA PHE A 46 1.01 5.20 -0.18
C PHE A 46 0.74 5.97 -1.48
N VAL A 47 1.04 5.36 -2.62
CA VAL A 47 0.76 5.90 -3.94
C VAL A 47 -0.33 5.08 -4.60
N ASN A 48 -1.48 5.70 -4.84
CA ASN A 48 -2.55 5.06 -5.58
C ASN A 48 -2.30 5.18 -7.09
N CYS A 49 -2.28 4.05 -7.80
CA CYS A 49 -2.09 3.99 -9.24
C CYS A 49 -3.36 3.47 -9.93
N GLU A 50 -3.74 4.07 -11.03
CA GLU A 50 -4.91 3.65 -11.80
C GLU A 50 -4.56 2.61 -12.87
N THR A 51 -3.33 2.63 -13.39
CA THR A 51 -2.87 1.76 -14.48
C THR A 51 -1.57 1.04 -14.13
N GLN A 52 -1.26 -0.02 -14.89
CA GLN A 52 0.04 -0.70 -14.80
C GLN A 52 1.19 0.23 -15.17
N ASP A 53 0.99 1.09 -16.19
CA ASP A 53 2.01 2.05 -16.62
C ASP A 53 2.39 3.01 -15.49
N GLU A 54 1.44 3.45 -14.67
CA GLU A 54 1.72 4.28 -13.48
C GLU A 54 2.50 3.49 -12.42
N VAL A 55 2.13 2.24 -12.16
CA VAL A 55 2.86 1.37 -11.23
C VAL A 55 4.31 1.22 -11.71
N ASP A 56 4.50 0.90 -12.98
CA ASP A 56 5.82 0.70 -13.57
C ASP A 56 6.67 1.97 -13.52
N ASP A 57 6.10 3.11 -13.90
CA ASP A 57 6.81 4.40 -13.93
C ASP A 57 7.31 4.81 -12.54
N TYR A 58 6.46 4.78 -11.52
CA TYR A 58 6.87 5.14 -10.16
C TYR A 58 7.86 4.13 -9.56
N TRP A 59 7.59 2.84 -9.75
CA TRP A 59 8.47 1.77 -9.28
C TRP A 59 9.87 1.90 -9.87
N GLU A 60 9.96 1.99 -11.18
CA GLU A 60 11.23 2.03 -11.89
C GLU A 60 12.02 3.29 -11.59
N LYS A 61 11.38 4.44 -11.51
CA LYS A 61 12.05 5.70 -11.13
C LYS A 61 12.64 5.65 -9.73
N LEU A 62 11.93 5.12 -8.76
CA LEU A 62 12.40 5.02 -7.39
C LEU A 62 13.53 3.99 -7.25
N ILE A 63 13.46 2.85 -7.93
CA ILE A 63 14.51 1.85 -7.97
C ILE A 63 15.75 2.39 -8.68
N ALA A 64 15.60 3.01 -9.86
CA ALA A 64 16.71 3.61 -10.62
C ALA A 64 17.43 4.73 -9.86
N ALA A 65 16.71 5.45 -8.99
CA ALA A 65 17.30 6.47 -8.12
C ALA A 65 18.09 5.88 -6.93
N GLY A 66 18.22 4.57 -6.82
CA GLY A 66 18.97 3.87 -5.76
C GLY A 66 18.08 3.20 -4.72
N GLY A 67 16.79 3.02 -5.02
CA GLY A 67 15.86 2.29 -4.17
C GLY A 67 16.03 0.78 -4.23
N GLU A 68 15.42 0.09 -3.27
CA GLU A 68 15.43 -1.37 -3.15
C GLU A 68 13.99 -1.91 -3.17
N PRO A 69 13.70 -2.93 -4.02
CA PRO A 69 12.40 -3.57 -4.01
C PRO A 69 12.14 -4.32 -2.70
N SER A 70 10.90 -4.32 -2.28
CA SER A 70 10.40 -5.19 -1.23
C SER A 70 9.20 -5.97 -1.77
N ARG A 71 8.34 -6.49 -0.92
CA ARG A 71 7.22 -7.36 -1.32
C ARG A 71 5.90 -6.63 -1.39
N CYS A 72 4.96 -7.18 -2.16
CA CYS A 72 3.55 -6.77 -2.17
C CYS A 72 3.34 -5.29 -2.52
N GLY A 73 4.10 -4.76 -3.46
CA GLY A 73 4.02 -3.37 -3.89
C GLY A 73 4.83 -2.39 -3.02
N TRP A 74 5.59 -2.89 -2.07
CA TRP A 74 6.47 -2.08 -1.24
C TRP A 74 7.87 -1.96 -1.84
N LEU A 75 8.47 -0.80 -1.66
CA LEU A 75 9.89 -0.56 -1.91
C LEU A 75 10.42 0.46 -0.90
N LYS A 76 11.74 0.49 -0.76
CA LYS A 76 12.44 1.51 0.04
C LYS A 76 13.26 2.39 -0.91
N ASP A 77 13.16 3.70 -0.76
CA ASP A 77 13.99 4.60 -1.55
C ASP A 77 15.42 4.70 -1.01
N LYS A 78 16.30 5.41 -1.74
CA LYS A 78 17.71 5.58 -1.36
C LYS A 78 17.91 6.29 -0.02
N PHE A 79 16.90 6.99 0.48
CA PHE A 79 16.93 7.68 1.78
C PHE A 79 16.41 6.82 2.93
N GLY A 80 15.98 5.57 2.64
CA GLY A 80 15.44 4.64 3.62
C GLY A 80 13.95 4.80 3.88
N LEU A 81 13.23 5.64 3.13
CA LEU A 81 11.79 5.80 3.24
C LEU A 81 11.08 4.67 2.48
N SER A 82 10.09 4.06 3.13
CA SER A 82 9.26 3.03 2.51
C SER A 82 8.10 3.63 1.73
N TRP A 83 7.84 3.05 0.55
CA TRP A 83 6.77 3.40 -0.36
C TRP A 83 5.91 2.19 -0.66
N GLN A 84 4.62 2.41 -0.80
CA GLN A 84 3.64 1.43 -1.27
C GLN A 84 3.12 1.91 -2.63
N ILE A 85 3.45 1.21 -3.70
CA ILE A 85 3.00 1.52 -5.07
C ILE A 85 1.87 0.54 -5.40
N ILE A 86 0.65 0.99 -5.20
CA ILE A 86 -0.52 0.10 -5.17
C ILE A 86 -1.53 0.52 -6.26
N PRO A 87 -1.86 -0.38 -7.19
CA PRO A 87 -2.94 -0.12 -8.13
C PRO A 87 -4.32 -0.23 -7.46
N SER A 88 -5.26 0.62 -7.84
CA SER A 88 -6.65 0.56 -7.38
C SER A 88 -7.32 -0.79 -7.69
N ALA A 89 -6.87 -1.46 -8.76
CA ALA A 89 -7.29 -2.82 -9.11
C ALA A 89 -7.05 -3.83 -7.98
N LEU A 90 -5.94 -3.72 -7.22
CA LEU A 90 -5.67 -4.63 -6.10
C LEU A 90 -6.78 -4.56 -5.05
N MET A 91 -7.12 -3.34 -4.61
CA MET A 91 -8.17 -3.15 -3.60
C MET A 91 -9.53 -3.63 -4.10
N ARG A 92 -9.86 -3.34 -5.37
CA ARG A 92 -11.10 -3.77 -6.01
C ARG A 92 -11.22 -5.30 -6.04
N LEU A 93 -10.17 -5.99 -6.47
CA LEU A 93 -10.16 -7.46 -6.60
C LEU A 93 -10.14 -8.16 -5.23
N MET A 94 -9.45 -7.60 -4.24
CA MET A 94 -9.45 -8.12 -2.86
C MET A 94 -10.78 -7.92 -2.14
N SER A 95 -11.61 -6.99 -2.60
CA SER A 95 -12.93 -6.70 -2.03
C SER A 95 -14.05 -7.53 -2.65
N ASP A 96 -13.74 -8.50 -3.51
CA ASP A 96 -14.74 -9.38 -4.09
C ASP A 96 -15.48 -10.13 -2.97
N PRO A 97 -16.82 -10.19 -3.00
CA PRO A 97 -17.63 -10.91 -2.01
C PRO A 97 -17.40 -12.43 -2.02
N ASP A 98 -16.88 -12.99 -3.11
CA ASP A 98 -16.47 -14.38 -3.15
C ASP A 98 -15.12 -14.58 -2.44
N PRO A 99 -15.11 -15.29 -1.28
CA PRO A 99 -13.87 -15.46 -0.51
C PRO A 99 -12.78 -16.23 -1.27
N ALA A 100 -13.17 -17.14 -2.17
CA ALA A 100 -12.19 -17.91 -2.96
C ALA A 100 -11.44 -16.99 -3.93
N LYS A 101 -12.15 -16.08 -4.59
CA LYS A 101 -11.57 -15.12 -5.51
C LYS A 101 -10.71 -14.09 -4.80
N SER A 102 -11.20 -13.48 -3.73
CA SER A 102 -10.42 -12.50 -2.95
C SER A 102 -9.15 -13.13 -2.37
N GLN A 103 -9.24 -14.36 -1.87
CA GLN A 103 -8.08 -15.08 -1.33
C GLN A 103 -7.07 -15.46 -2.42
N ALA A 104 -7.52 -15.85 -3.63
CA ALA A 104 -6.64 -16.11 -4.75
C ALA A 104 -5.81 -14.87 -5.13
N VAL A 105 -6.43 -13.69 -5.13
CA VAL A 105 -5.77 -12.41 -5.36
C VAL A 105 -4.71 -12.13 -4.29
N VAL A 106 -5.03 -12.33 -3.01
CA VAL A 106 -4.08 -12.18 -1.90
C VAL A 106 -2.88 -13.10 -2.07
N GLN A 107 -3.12 -14.38 -2.39
CA GLN A 107 -2.05 -15.35 -2.61
C GLN A 107 -1.15 -14.99 -3.80
N ALA A 108 -1.72 -14.43 -4.87
CA ALA A 108 -0.94 -13.92 -5.99
C ALA A 108 -0.10 -12.71 -5.58
N MET A 109 -0.69 -11.74 -4.89
CA MET A 109 0.00 -10.54 -4.39
C MET A 109 1.20 -10.90 -3.50
N LEU A 110 1.05 -11.87 -2.59
CA LEU A 110 2.11 -12.29 -1.66
C LEU A 110 3.37 -12.84 -2.35
N LYS A 111 3.28 -13.19 -3.63
CA LYS A 111 4.40 -13.67 -4.44
C LYS A 111 5.06 -12.58 -5.27
N MET A 112 4.50 -11.37 -5.26
CA MET A 112 4.99 -10.25 -6.07
C MET A 112 5.89 -9.33 -5.25
N ASP A 113 6.85 -8.70 -5.91
CA ASP A 113 7.50 -7.48 -5.44
C ASP A 113 6.73 -6.27 -6.00
N LYS A 114 6.92 -5.93 -7.25
CA LYS A 114 6.06 -4.96 -7.96
C LYS A 114 4.71 -5.61 -8.28
N ILE A 115 3.63 -4.89 -8.07
CA ILE A 115 2.29 -5.39 -8.38
C ILE A 115 2.08 -5.43 -9.89
N ILE A 116 1.65 -6.59 -10.39
CA ILE A 116 1.28 -6.83 -11.79
C ILE A 116 -0.23 -7.06 -11.86
N ILE A 117 -0.95 -6.10 -12.40
CA ILE A 117 -2.42 -6.11 -12.45
C ILE A 117 -2.94 -7.33 -13.22
N ALA A 118 -2.32 -7.66 -14.35
CA ALA A 118 -2.73 -8.82 -15.17
C ALA A 118 -2.66 -10.14 -14.41
N ASP A 119 -1.65 -10.31 -13.54
CA ASP A 119 -1.51 -11.52 -12.74
C ASP A 119 -2.55 -11.58 -11.59
N LEU A 120 -2.91 -10.42 -11.03
CA LEU A 120 -4.01 -10.34 -10.06
C LEU A 120 -5.36 -10.69 -10.71
N GLU A 121 -5.63 -10.15 -11.89
CA GLU A 121 -6.85 -10.43 -12.65
C GLU A 121 -6.95 -11.90 -13.06
N LYS A 122 -5.83 -12.49 -13.48
CA LYS A 122 -5.75 -13.92 -13.78
C LYS A 122 -6.05 -14.79 -12.55
N ALA A 123 -5.48 -14.46 -11.41
CA ALA A 123 -5.76 -15.18 -10.16
C ALA A 123 -7.22 -15.04 -9.74
N HIS A 124 -7.82 -13.87 -9.90
CA HIS A 124 -9.21 -13.60 -9.59
C HIS A 124 -10.18 -14.36 -10.50
N ALA A 125 -9.80 -14.60 -11.77
CA ALA A 125 -10.64 -15.30 -12.75
C ALA A 125 -10.62 -16.84 -12.60
N THR A 126 -9.73 -17.39 -11.78
CA THR A 126 -9.60 -18.83 -11.53
C THR A 126 -10.50 -19.29 -10.42
#